data_8d3e5fd71865bb8362d1b0aefdab86a2
#
_entry.id   8d3e5fd71865bb8362d1b0aefdab86a2
#
_cell.length_a   1.000
_cell.length_b   1.000
_cell.length_c   1.000
_cell.angle_alpha   90.00
_cell.angle_beta   90.00
_cell.angle_gamma   90.00
#
_symmetry.space_group_name_H-M   'P 1'
#
loop_
_entity.id
_entity.type
_entity.pdbx_description
1 polymer ?
#
loop_
_entity_poly.entity_id
_entity_poly.type
_entity_poly.pdbx_seq_one_letter_code
_entity_poly.pdbx_strand_id
1 'polypeptide(L)'
;MPQKKPFVTLAQARAIAAEIPTPFHLYNEAGIRANARKVNAAFSWNKGFKEYFAVKATPNPYILKILQKEGCGVDCSSYTELLMSEACGFTGSNIMFSSNETPAQDMQKAYELGAYINLDDLTHVDFLKETAGIPKTVCCRYNPGGVFELGNGIMDNPGDAKYGMSEDQMAEAYTRLMKLGAEEFGIHSFLASNTVTDDYYPKLAGILFELAVRLHKRTGARIKFINLSGGVGIAYRPDQRSNDIAAIGEGVRKKFEEILVPAGMGDVAIFTEMGRFMLAPYGALITTAIHEKHIYKEYIGVDACAANLMRPAMYGSYHHITVLGKEDAPCDHKYDVVGGLCENNDKFAIDRMLPEIDKGDILFIHDAGAHGFSMGYNYNGKLRSAEVLLKPDGSFQKIRRAETPADYFATFDFTPFFKK
;
A
#
# COMPACT_ATOMS: atom_id res chain seq x y z
N MET A 1 10.11 18.64 17.58
CA MET A 1 9.68 17.50 16.72
C MET A 1 9.44 18.05 15.33
N PRO A 2 9.76 17.35 14.25
CA PRO A 2 9.50 17.89 12.92
C PRO A 2 7.99 18.01 12.70
N GLN A 3 7.54 19.23 12.54
CA GLN A 3 6.15 19.53 12.20
C GLN A 3 5.83 18.95 10.81
N LYS A 4 4.73 18.22 10.66
CA LYS A 4 4.26 17.77 9.34
C LYS A 4 3.93 19.01 8.50
N LYS A 5 4.58 19.13 7.35
CA LYS A 5 4.39 20.29 6.46
C LYS A 5 3.67 19.86 5.17
N PRO A 6 2.69 20.64 4.72
CA PRO A 6 2.11 20.45 3.40
C PRO A 6 3.20 20.61 2.31
N PHE A 7 3.06 19.85 1.23
CA PHE A 7 3.94 19.97 0.07
C PHE A 7 3.38 20.91 -1.02
N VAL A 8 2.30 21.64 -0.70
CA VAL A 8 1.71 22.70 -1.50
C VAL A 8 1.40 23.90 -0.62
N THR A 9 1.42 25.08 -1.21
CA THR A 9 0.94 26.33 -0.59
C THR A 9 -0.56 26.48 -0.79
N LEU A 10 -1.20 27.38 -0.03
CA LEU A 10 -2.60 27.77 -0.23
C LEU A 10 -2.86 28.24 -1.67
N ALA A 11 -1.96 29.04 -2.23
CA ALA A 11 -2.09 29.56 -3.59
C ALA A 11 -2.10 28.44 -4.63
N GLN A 12 -1.21 27.46 -4.50
CA GLN A 12 -1.19 26.27 -5.38
C GLN A 12 -2.44 25.42 -5.21
N ALA A 13 -2.89 25.18 -3.98
CA ALA A 13 -4.12 24.41 -3.73
C ALA A 13 -5.35 25.10 -4.33
N ARG A 14 -5.45 26.42 -4.20
CA ARG A 14 -6.53 27.23 -4.83
C ARG A 14 -6.47 27.18 -6.35
N ALA A 15 -5.28 27.24 -6.95
CA ALA A 15 -5.11 27.15 -8.40
C ALA A 15 -5.59 25.78 -8.92
N ILE A 16 -5.25 24.69 -8.23
CA ILE A 16 -5.73 23.35 -8.56
C ILE A 16 -7.26 23.28 -8.39
N ALA A 17 -7.79 23.77 -7.26
CA ALA A 17 -9.22 23.72 -6.94
C ALA A 17 -10.08 24.54 -7.92
N ALA A 18 -9.53 25.57 -8.54
CA ALA A 18 -10.22 26.36 -9.58
C ALA A 18 -10.50 25.54 -10.85
N GLU A 19 -9.65 24.56 -11.17
CA GLU A 19 -9.83 23.67 -12.34
C GLU A 19 -10.43 22.32 -11.97
N ILE A 20 -10.11 21.82 -10.78
CA ILE A 20 -10.54 20.52 -10.27
C ILE A 20 -11.10 20.74 -8.86
N PRO A 21 -12.45 20.88 -8.73
CA PRO A 21 -13.08 21.15 -7.44
C PRO A 21 -12.69 20.14 -6.36
N THR A 22 -12.59 20.62 -5.12
CA THR A 22 -12.45 19.73 -3.94
C THR A 22 -13.71 18.87 -3.73
N PRO A 23 -13.60 17.70 -3.10
CA PRO A 23 -12.36 17.08 -2.64
C PRO A 23 -11.59 16.42 -3.78
N PHE A 24 -10.25 16.35 -3.64
CA PHE A 24 -9.40 15.55 -4.52
C PHE A 24 -8.20 15.00 -3.77
N HIS A 25 -7.68 13.84 -4.23
CA HIS A 25 -6.39 13.35 -3.77
C HIS A 25 -5.26 14.02 -4.56
N LEU A 26 -4.24 14.51 -3.86
CA LEU A 26 -3.08 15.17 -4.45
C LEU A 26 -1.82 14.36 -4.14
N TYR A 27 -1.04 14.04 -5.17
CA TYR A 27 0.22 13.28 -5.05
C TYR A 27 1.41 14.15 -5.45
N ASN A 28 2.50 14.04 -4.68
CA ASN A 28 3.76 14.75 -4.92
C ASN A 28 4.74 13.85 -5.69
N GLU A 29 4.87 14.04 -7.00
CA GLU A 29 5.76 13.25 -7.85
C GLU A 29 7.22 13.30 -7.39
N ALA A 30 7.73 14.46 -7.04
CA ALA A 30 9.11 14.63 -6.59
C ALA A 30 9.40 13.81 -5.32
N GLY A 31 8.46 13.84 -4.35
CA GLY A 31 8.55 13.07 -3.13
C GLY A 31 8.50 11.55 -3.37
N ILE A 32 7.59 11.09 -4.24
CA ILE A 32 7.47 9.67 -4.63
C ILE A 32 8.78 9.17 -5.24
N ARG A 33 9.35 9.89 -6.21
CA ARG A 33 10.64 9.53 -6.85
C ARG A 33 11.79 9.50 -5.86
N ALA A 34 11.90 10.53 -5.04
CA ALA A 34 12.96 10.62 -4.03
C ALA A 34 12.90 9.45 -3.04
N ASN A 35 11.69 9.04 -2.62
CA ASN A 35 11.51 7.93 -1.72
C ASN A 35 11.84 6.57 -2.36
N ALA A 36 11.40 6.34 -3.60
CA ALA A 36 11.76 5.14 -4.35
C ALA A 36 13.28 4.98 -4.48
N ARG A 37 14.00 6.08 -4.79
CA ARG A 37 15.48 6.08 -4.83
C ARG A 37 16.11 5.78 -3.47
N LYS A 38 15.54 6.30 -2.36
CA LYS A 38 16.02 5.99 -1.01
C LYS A 38 15.88 4.51 -0.68
N VAL A 39 14.76 3.91 -1.02
CA VAL A 39 14.53 2.47 -0.82
C VAL A 39 15.53 1.65 -1.63
N ASN A 40 15.69 1.93 -2.92
CA ASN A 40 16.65 1.24 -3.77
C ASN A 40 18.10 1.40 -3.26
N ALA A 41 18.46 2.57 -2.78
CA ALA A 41 19.79 2.83 -2.20
C ALA A 41 20.02 2.04 -0.90
N ALA A 42 19.01 1.94 -0.03
CA ALA A 42 19.11 1.22 1.24
C ALA A 42 19.40 -0.28 1.08
N PHE A 43 18.97 -0.87 -0.02
CA PHE A 43 19.15 -2.30 -0.32
C PHE A 43 20.14 -2.58 -1.47
N SER A 44 20.86 -1.56 -1.94
CA SER A 44 21.81 -1.68 -3.07
C SER A 44 22.97 -2.66 -2.84
N TRP A 45 23.22 -3.06 -1.59
CA TRP A 45 24.18 -4.09 -1.21
C TRP A 45 23.79 -5.48 -1.75
N ASN A 46 22.48 -5.75 -1.97
CA ASN A 46 21.99 -6.98 -2.60
C ASN A 46 21.77 -6.75 -4.09
N LYS A 47 22.57 -7.40 -4.94
CA LYS A 47 22.53 -7.21 -6.40
C LYS A 47 21.20 -7.61 -7.05
N GLY A 48 20.44 -8.49 -6.38
CA GLY A 48 19.13 -8.95 -6.83
C GLY A 48 17.96 -8.15 -6.26
N PHE A 49 18.23 -7.13 -5.43
CA PHE A 49 17.16 -6.38 -4.76
C PHE A 49 16.14 -5.80 -5.74
N LYS A 50 14.87 -5.89 -5.35
CA LYS A 50 13.79 -5.24 -6.06
C LYS A 50 12.63 -4.88 -5.12
N GLU A 51 12.20 -3.63 -5.20
CA GLU A 51 10.93 -3.19 -4.64
C GLU A 51 9.81 -3.48 -5.63
N TYR A 52 8.80 -4.23 -5.22
CA TYR A 52 7.55 -4.45 -5.94
C TYR A 52 6.46 -3.62 -5.28
N PHE A 53 6.12 -2.49 -5.87
CA PHE A 53 5.11 -1.63 -5.29
C PHE A 53 3.75 -2.33 -5.20
N ALA A 54 3.18 -2.40 -3.99
CA ALA A 54 1.85 -2.99 -3.78
C ALA A 54 0.76 -2.14 -4.47
N VAL A 55 0.25 -2.61 -5.61
CA VAL A 55 -0.71 -1.87 -6.46
C VAL A 55 -1.96 -1.46 -5.69
N LYS A 56 -2.46 -2.33 -4.80
CA LYS A 56 -3.61 -2.07 -3.91
C LYS A 56 -3.49 -0.79 -3.09
N ALA A 57 -2.28 -0.33 -2.83
CA ALA A 57 -2.06 0.90 -2.04
C ALA A 57 -2.51 2.15 -2.82
N THR A 58 -2.22 2.20 -4.13
CA THR A 58 -2.61 3.32 -5.01
C THR A 58 -2.67 2.83 -6.46
N PRO A 59 -3.79 2.21 -6.88
CA PRO A 59 -3.97 1.64 -8.22
C PRO A 59 -4.22 2.74 -9.25
N ASN A 60 -3.16 3.41 -9.67
CA ASN A 60 -3.20 4.49 -10.66
C ASN A 60 -2.05 4.32 -11.66
N PRO A 61 -2.33 4.25 -12.98
CA PRO A 61 -1.31 3.98 -13.99
C PRO A 61 -0.21 5.05 -14.06
N TYR A 62 -0.51 6.30 -13.76
CA TYR A 62 0.51 7.37 -13.69
C TYR A 62 1.50 7.12 -12.56
N ILE A 63 1.02 6.72 -11.38
CA ILE A 63 1.86 6.38 -10.24
C ILE A 63 2.71 5.14 -10.54
N LEU A 64 2.12 4.08 -11.13
CA LEU A 64 2.85 2.89 -11.52
C LEU A 64 3.98 3.22 -12.52
N LYS A 65 3.72 4.10 -13.49
CA LYS A 65 4.74 4.56 -14.47
C LYS A 65 5.86 5.39 -13.83
N ILE A 66 5.56 6.18 -12.79
CA ILE A 66 6.59 6.90 -12.03
C ILE A 66 7.52 5.89 -11.33
N LEU A 67 6.94 4.93 -10.62
CA LEU A 67 7.70 3.92 -9.88
C LEU A 67 8.47 2.97 -10.81
N GLN A 68 7.90 2.62 -11.97
CA GLN A 68 8.59 1.85 -13.02
C GLN A 68 9.89 2.54 -13.47
N LYS A 69 9.84 3.86 -13.69
CA LYS A 69 11.01 4.66 -14.08
C LYS A 69 12.09 4.73 -12.99
N GLU A 70 11.71 4.52 -11.74
CA GLU A 70 12.65 4.43 -10.61
C GLU A 70 13.11 2.98 -10.33
N GLY A 71 12.78 2.02 -11.21
CA GLY A 71 13.25 0.64 -11.15
C GLY A 71 12.36 -0.32 -10.34
N CYS A 72 11.22 0.14 -9.83
CA CYS A 72 10.30 -0.73 -9.08
C CYS A 72 9.55 -1.69 -10.02
N GLY A 73 9.27 -2.89 -9.51
CA GLY A 73 8.24 -3.78 -10.02
C GLY A 73 6.87 -3.44 -9.40
N VAL A 74 5.90 -4.34 -9.60
CA VAL A 74 4.56 -4.26 -9.02
C VAL A 74 4.20 -5.56 -8.32
N ASP A 75 3.53 -5.46 -7.16
CA ASP A 75 2.84 -6.56 -6.50
C ASP A 75 1.33 -6.42 -6.76
N CYS A 76 0.76 -7.40 -7.46
CA CYS A 76 -0.65 -7.47 -7.82
C CYS A 76 -1.37 -8.51 -6.98
N SER A 77 -2.63 -8.24 -6.61
CA SER A 77 -3.46 -9.14 -5.80
C SER A 77 -4.77 -9.56 -6.49
N SER A 78 -5.00 -9.11 -7.74
CA SER A 78 -6.22 -9.39 -8.49
C SER A 78 -6.02 -9.29 -10.00
N TYR A 79 -6.98 -9.85 -10.74
CA TYR A 79 -7.04 -9.78 -12.20
C TYR A 79 -6.96 -8.34 -12.73
N THR A 80 -7.73 -7.43 -12.14
CA THR A 80 -7.76 -6.01 -12.55
C THR A 80 -6.44 -5.28 -12.28
N GLU A 81 -5.74 -5.61 -11.22
CA GLU A 81 -4.39 -5.08 -10.97
C GLU A 81 -3.37 -5.62 -11.97
N LEU A 82 -3.48 -6.89 -12.36
CA LEU A 82 -2.66 -7.48 -13.44
C LEU A 82 -2.90 -6.79 -14.78
N LEU A 83 -4.17 -6.56 -15.16
CA LEU A 83 -4.50 -5.84 -16.40
C LEU A 83 -3.97 -4.41 -16.42
N MET A 84 -4.09 -3.68 -15.29
CA MET A 84 -3.54 -2.33 -15.15
C MET A 84 -2.02 -2.34 -15.28
N SER A 85 -1.36 -3.30 -14.66
CA SER A 85 0.10 -3.44 -14.70
C SER A 85 0.60 -3.79 -16.09
N GLU A 86 -0.09 -4.68 -16.81
CA GLU A 86 0.15 -4.99 -18.22
C GLU A 86 0.01 -3.75 -19.11
N ALA A 87 -1.06 -2.99 -18.95
CA ALA A 87 -1.28 -1.72 -19.67
C ALA A 87 -0.19 -0.68 -19.38
N CYS A 88 0.45 -0.74 -18.20
CA CYS A 88 1.63 0.05 -17.86
C CYS A 88 2.94 -0.54 -18.40
N GLY A 89 2.92 -1.69 -19.09
CA GLY A 89 4.11 -2.33 -19.67
C GLY A 89 4.94 -3.12 -18.66
N PHE A 90 4.35 -3.58 -17.54
CA PHE A 90 5.00 -4.55 -16.67
C PHE A 90 4.76 -5.96 -17.19
N THR A 91 5.81 -6.79 -17.19
CA THR A 91 5.76 -8.19 -17.62
C THR A 91 6.82 -9.02 -16.89
N GLY A 92 6.64 -10.33 -16.87
CA GLY A 92 7.61 -11.27 -16.35
C GLY A 92 8.00 -11.01 -14.89
N SER A 93 9.28 -11.08 -14.64
CA SER A 93 9.87 -10.85 -13.30
C SER A 93 9.72 -9.42 -12.75
N ASN A 94 9.00 -8.53 -13.44
CA ASN A 94 8.63 -7.23 -12.91
C ASN A 94 7.28 -7.25 -12.19
N ILE A 95 6.61 -8.40 -12.15
CA ILE A 95 5.33 -8.59 -11.49
C ILE A 95 5.50 -9.69 -10.42
N MET A 96 5.20 -9.36 -9.16
CA MET A 96 4.80 -10.31 -8.14
C MET A 96 3.28 -10.44 -8.19
N PHE A 97 2.77 -11.63 -7.98
CA PHE A 97 1.34 -11.88 -7.82
C PHE A 97 1.10 -12.58 -6.48
N SER A 98 0.68 -11.81 -5.49
CA SER A 98 0.43 -12.25 -4.13
C SER A 98 -1.06 -12.12 -3.81
N SER A 99 -1.79 -13.22 -3.97
CA SER A 99 -3.20 -13.38 -3.64
C SER A 99 -3.37 -14.51 -2.63
N ASN A 100 -4.52 -14.61 -1.98
CA ASN A 100 -4.79 -15.68 -1.01
C ASN A 100 -5.92 -16.61 -1.46
N GLU A 101 -7.15 -16.17 -1.57
CA GLU A 101 -8.28 -16.92 -2.12
C GLU A 101 -8.36 -16.67 -3.63
N THR A 102 -7.42 -17.23 -4.39
CA THR A 102 -7.14 -16.85 -5.78
C THR A 102 -8.11 -17.51 -6.78
N PRO A 103 -8.92 -16.75 -7.53
CA PRO A 103 -9.71 -17.27 -8.62
C PRO A 103 -8.85 -17.83 -9.77
N ALA A 104 -9.39 -18.79 -10.52
CA ALA A 104 -8.69 -19.39 -11.66
C ALA A 104 -8.25 -18.35 -12.72
N GLN A 105 -9.11 -17.37 -13.01
CA GLN A 105 -8.82 -16.30 -13.97
C GLN A 105 -7.59 -15.46 -13.57
N ASP A 106 -7.45 -15.16 -12.29
CA ASP A 106 -6.34 -14.38 -11.74
C ASP A 106 -5.03 -15.17 -11.88
N MET A 107 -5.09 -16.46 -11.53
CA MET A 107 -3.95 -17.39 -11.63
C MET A 107 -3.47 -17.55 -13.09
N GLN A 108 -4.42 -17.74 -14.02
CA GLN A 108 -4.14 -17.84 -15.46
C GLN A 108 -3.49 -16.56 -15.99
N LYS A 109 -4.04 -15.39 -15.64
CA LYS A 109 -3.50 -14.11 -16.08
C LYS A 109 -2.10 -13.85 -15.53
N ALA A 110 -1.85 -14.15 -14.26
CA ALA A 110 -0.52 -14.04 -13.67
C ALA A 110 0.51 -14.94 -14.39
N TYR A 111 0.10 -16.18 -14.71
CA TYR A 111 0.93 -17.13 -15.47
C TYR A 111 1.21 -16.62 -16.88
N GLU A 112 0.19 -16.14 -17.62
CA GLU A 112 0.33 -15.59 -18.98
C GLU A 112 1.31 -14.41 -19.02
N LEU A 113 1.30 -13.55 -18.01
CA LEU A 113 2.21 -12.43 -17.90
C LEU A 113 3.63 -12.84 -17.48
N GLY A 114 3.86 -14.10 -17.12
CA GLY A 114 5.13 -14.59 -16.60
C GLY A 114 5.49 -14.06 -15.22
N ALA A 115 4.49 -13.66 -14.42
CA ALA A 115 4.68 -13.12 -13.08
C ALA A 115 5.28 -14.15 -12.11
N TYR A 116 5.98 -13.70 -11.09
CA TYR A 116 6.27 -14.54 -9.93
C TYR A 116 4.98 -14.78 -9.15
N ILE A 117 4.47 -16.01 -9.20
CA ILE A 117 3.24 -16.39 -8.50
C ILE A 117 3.59 -16.86 -7.09
N ASN A 118 2.94 -16.26 -6.09
CA ASN A 118 3.08 -16.58 -4.68
C ASN A 118 1.88 -17.41 -4.22
N LEU A 119 2.11 -18.69 -3.90
CA LEU A 119 1.08 -19.61 -3.42
C LEU A 119 0.87 -19.42 -1.92
N ASP A 120 -0.37 -19.20 -1.52
CA ASP A 120 -0.74 -18.93 -0.13
C ASP A 120 -0.99 -20.23 0.65
N ASP A 121 -1.38 -21.32 -0.02
CA ASP A 121 -1.68 -22.60 0.59
C ASP A 121 -1.17 -23.80 -0.23
N LEU A 122 -0.98 -24.96 0.43
CA LEU A 122 -0.52 -26.20 -0.18
C LEU A 122 -1.47 -26.70 -1.29
N THR A 123 -2.77 -26.49 -1.14
CA THR A 123 -3.79 -26.88 -2.14
C THR A 123 -3.67 -26.08 -3.43
N HIS A 124 -3.07 -24.88 -3.36
CA HIS A 124 -2.82 -24.05 -4.55
C HIS A 124 -1.81 -24.68 -5.51
N VAL A 125 -1.00 -25.67 -5.11
CA VAL A 125 -0.07 -26.37 -6.00
C VAL A 125 -0.83 -27.10 -7.10
N ASP A 126 -1.85 -27.89 -6.73
CA ASP A 126 -2.67 -28.62 -7.70
C ASP A 126 -3.55 -27.64 -8.50
N PHE A 127 -4.11 -26.65 -7.85
CA PHE A 127 -4.93 -25.63 -8.49
C PHE A 127 -4.15 -24.85 -9.55
N LEU A 128 -2.90 -24.44 -9.27
CA LEU A 128 -2.03 -23.78 -10.26
C LEU A 128 -1.77 -24.70 -11.46
N LYS A 129 -1.42 -25.96 -11.20
CA LYS A 129 -1.19 -26.96 -12.26
C LYS A 129 -2.41 -27.13 -13.18
N GLU A 130 -3.60 -27.21 -12.58
CA GLU A 130 -4.85 -27.49 -13.32
C GLU A 130 -5.33 -26.27 -14.11
N THR A 131 -5.12 -25.07 -13.55
CA THR A 131 -5.65 -23.83 -14.16
C THR A 131 -4.71 -23.15 -15.12
N ALA A 132 -3.40 -23.19 -14.88
CA ALA A 132 -2.44 -22.39 -15.65
C ALA A 132 -1.19 -23.16 -16.08
N GLY A 133 -0.78 -24.16 -15.31
CA GLY A 133 0.51 -24.83 -15.47
C GLY A 133 1.53 -24.37 -14.42
N ILE A 134 2.68 -25.05 -14.35
CA ILE A 134 3.71 -24.75 -13.35
C ILE A 134 4.82 -23.90 -13.98
N PRO A 135 5.05 -22.66 -13.49
CA PRO A 135 6.17 -21.86 -13.96
C PRO A 135 7.50 -22.37 -13.40
N LYS A 136 8.60 -21.99 -14.04
CA LYS A 136 9.95 -22.39 -13.58
C LYS A 136 10.29 -21.85 -12.20
N THR A 137 9.79 -20.67 -11.87
CA THR A 137 9.99 -20.04 -10.56
C THR A 137 8.65 -19.85 -9.86
N VAL A 138 8.49 -20.43 -8.67
CA VAL A 138 7.26 -20.34 -7.85
C VAL A 138 7.63 -19.85 -6.46
N CYS A 139 6.84 -18.93 -5.93
CA CYS A 139 6.95 -18.46 -4.56
C CYS A 139 5.89 -19.15 -3.68
N CYS A 140 6.22 -19.37 -2.41
CA CYS A 140 5.26 -19.83 -1.42
C CYS A 140 5.29 -18.91 -0.20
N ARG A 141 4.10 -18.64 0.35
CA ARG A 141 3.93 -17.80 1.52
C ARG A 141 4.06 -18.62 2.80
N TYR A 142 4.99 -18.19 3.63
CA TYR A 142 5.23 -18.80 4.94
C TYR A 142 4.41 -18.13 6.04
N ASN A 143 3.86 -18.93 6.93
CA ASN A 143 3.25 -18.52 8.20
C ASN A 143 4.00 -19.21 9.35
N PRO A 144 4.69 -18.48 10.22
CA PRO A 144 5.43 -19.06 11.34
C PRO A 144 4.51 -19.58 12.47
N GLY A 145 3.21 -19.24 12.43
CA GLY A 145 2.30 -19.50 13.54
C GLY A 145 2.60 -18.66 14.79
N GLY A 146 1.85 -18.90 15.85
CA GLY A 146 2.06 -18.25 17.15
C GLY A 146 1.85 -16.73 17.14
N VAL A 147 2.63 -16.02 17.95
CA VAL A 147 2.56 -14.56 18.16
C VAL A 147 3.80 -13.91 17.58
N PHE A 148 3.61 -12.82 16.84
CA PHE A 148 4.72 -11.99 16.37
C PHE A 148 4.88 -10.76 17.28
N GLU A 149 6.01 -10.67 17.98
CA GLU A 149 6.27 -9.67 19.03
C GLU A 149 6.17 -8.20 18.57
N LEU A 150 6.38 -7.92 17.29
CA LEU A 150 6.26 -6.58 16.71
C LEU A 150 4.88 -6.32 16.08
N GLY A 151 3.90 -7.19 16.35
CA GLY A 151 2.50 -6.98 15.97
C GLY A 151 1.92 -5.75 16.66
N ASN A 152 1.03 -5.03 15.98
CA ASN A 152 0.44 -3.77 16.47
C ASN A 152 -1.10 -3.77 16.43
N GLY A 153 -1.73 -4.94 16.28
CA GLY A 153 -3.18 -5.11 16.25
C GLY A 153 -3.87 -4.67 14.94
N ILE A 154 -3.13 -4.21 13.93
CA ILE A 154 -3.68 -3.93 12.59
C ILE A 154 -3.91 -5.25 11.82
N MET A 155 -3.10 -6.26 12.11
CA MET A 155 -3.26 -7.62 11.62
C MET A 155 -3.32 -8.57 12.82
N ASP A 156 -4.01 -9.69 12.62
CA ASP A 156 -3.99 -10.81 13.57
C ASP A 156 -2.56 -11.37 13.72
N ASN A 157 -2.31 -12.02 14.86
CA ASN A 157 -1.09 -12.78 15.02
C ASN A 157 -1.00 -13.90 13.97
N PRO A 158 0.20 -14.35 13.59
CA PRO A 158 0.36 -15.41 12.59
C PRO A 158 -0.46 -16.68 12.88
N GLY A 159 -0.64 -17.03 14.15
CA GLY A 159 -1.45 -18.20 14.55
C GLY A 159 -2.95 -18.07 14.26
N ASP A 160 -3.47 -16.84 14.14
CA ASP A 160 -4.87 -16.53 13.86
C ASP A 160 -5.09 -15.99 12.45
N ALA A 161 -4.00 -15.62 11.75
CA ALA A 161 -4.06 -15.04 10.42
C ALA A 161 -4.42 -16.10 9.36
N LYS A 162 -5.27 -15.71 8.41
CA LYS A 162 -5.74 -16.58 7.32
C LYS A 162 -4.70 -16.89 6.24
N TYR A 163 -3.45 -16.51 6.41
CA TYR A 163 -2.44 -16.50 5.35
C TYR A 163 -1.33 -17.51 5.58
N GLY A 164 -0.92 -18.16 4.47
CA GLY A 164 0.36 -18.85 4.38
C GLY A 164 0.39 -20.27 4.91
N MET A 165 1.50 -20.93 4.64
CA MET A 165 1.78 -22.34 4.95
C MET A 165 2.73 -22.47 6.13
N SER A 166 2.58 -23.53 6.92
CA SER A 166 3.60 -23.94 7.90
C SER A 166 4.89 -24.40 7.21
N GLU A 167 5.99 -24.53 7.96
CA GLU A 167 7.27 -25.01 7.41
C GLU A 167 7.16 -26.41 6.78
N ASP A 168 6.37 -27.32 7.37
CA ASP A 168 6.14 -28.65 6.82
C ASP A 168 5.37 -28.61 5.49
N GLN A 169 4.34 -27.77 5.41
CA GLN A 169 3.59 -27.56 4.18
C GLN A 169 4.44 -26.90 3.10
N MET A 170 5.32 -25.94 3.45
CA MET A 170 6.29 -25.34 2.53
C MET A 170 7.23 -26.39 1.94
N ALA A 171 7.78 -27.28 2.77
CA ALA A 171 8.66 -28.36 2.32
C ALA A 171 7.94 -29.35 1.40
N GLU A 172 6.68 -29.68 1.71
CA GLU A 172 5.83 -30.51 0.85
C GLU A 172 5.53 -29.80 -0.48
N ALA A 173 5.13 -28.52 -0.44
CA ALA A 173 4.86 -27.72 -1.64
C ALA A 173 6.06 -27.70 -2.57
N TYR A 174 7.25 -27.41 -2.07
CA TYR A 174 8.46 -27.39 -2.89
C TYR A 174 8.80 -28.75 -3.46
N THR A 175 8.65 -29.81 -2.69
CA THR A 175 8.88 -31.20 -3.18
C THR A 175 7.90 -31.56 -4.29
N ARG A 176 6.64 -31.17 -4.17
CA ARG A 176 5.61 -31.40 -5.21
C ARG A 176 5.87 -30.55 -6.46
N LEU A 177 6.17 -29.25 -6.28
CA LEU A 177 6.45 -28.33 -7.37
C LEU A 177 7.70 -28.75 -8.18
N MET A 178 8.78 -29.23 -7.54
CA MET A 178 9.96 -29.78 -8.23
C MET A 178 9.60 -30.98 -9.10
N LYS A 179 8.77 -31.90 -8.58
CA LYS A 179 8.29 -33.05 -9.38
C LYS A 179 7.44 -32.63 -10.57
N LEU A 180 6.80 -31.46 -10.51
CA LEU A 180 5.98 -30.88 -11.57
C LEU A 180 6.77 -29.97 -12.52
N GLY A 181 8.09 -29.79 -12.30
CA GLY A 181 8.98 -29.06 -13.21
C GLY A 181 9.40 -27.65 -12.78
N ALA A 182 9.05 -27.22 -11.55
CA ALA A 182 9.61 -25.97 -11.02
C ALA A 182 11.09 -26.15 -10.69
N GLU A 183 11.91 -25.14 -11.02
CA GLU A 183 13.38 -25.18 -10.88
C GLU A 183 13.91 -24.25 -9.77
N GLU A 184 13.19 -23.16 -9.50
CA GLU A 184 13.59 -22.10 -8.59
C GLU A 184 12.42 -21.69 -7.67
N PHE A 185 12.75 -21.27 -6.45
CA PHE A 185 11.72 -21.02 -5.43
C PHE A 185 11.91 -19.65 -4.77
N GLY A 186 10.80 -19.00 -4.47
CA GLY A 186 10.73 -17.84 -3.61
C GLY A 186 10.12 -18.17 -2.27
N ILE A 187 10.52 -17.44 -1.24
CA ILE A 187 9.90 -17.44 0.10
C ILE A 187 9.29 -16.07 0.31
N HIS A 188 8.07 -16.01 0.80
CA HIS A 188 7.36 -14.78 1.13
C HIS A 188 6.76 -14.88 2.53
N SER A 189 6.70 -13.78 3.27
CA SER A 189 5.88 -13.68 4.49
C SER A 189 5.53 -12.23 4.80
N PHE A 190 4.35 -12.03 5.38
CA PHE A 190 3.84 -10.73 5.80
C PHE A 190 3.23 -10.86 7.18
N LEU A 191 3.91 -10.37 8.23
CA LEU A 191 3.56 -10.63 9.62
C LEU A 191 2.97 -9.44 10.36
N ALA A 192 3.13 -8.21 9.84
CA ALA A 192 2.61 -7.00 10.46
C ALA A 192 2.38 -5.90 9.42
N SER A 193 1.55 -4.92 9.75
CA SER A 193 1.26 -3.77 8.90
C SER A 193 1.46 -2.48 9.69
N ASN A 194 2.04 -1.46 9.04
CA ASN A 194 2.33 -0.16 9.64
C ASN A 194 3.17 -0.22 10.93
N THR A 195 4.22 -1.01 10.92
CA THR A 195 5.18 -1.04 12.04
C THR A 195 6.06 0.20 12.01
N VAL A 196 6.06 0.94 13.13
CA VAL A 196 6.86 2.18 13.28
C VAL A 196 8.09 1.86 14.13
N THR A 197 8.92 0.92 13.62
CA THR A 197 10.22 0.53 14.18
C THR A 197 11.14 0.08 13.09
N ASP A 198 12.44 0.37 13.24
CA ASP A 198 13.47 -0.04 12.29
C ASP A 198 13.79 -1.56 12.40
N ASP A 199 13.29 -2.26 13.43
CA ASP A 199 13.58 -3.67 13.71
C ASP A 199 12.71 -4.67 12.96
N TYR A 200 11.60 -4.23 12.35
CA TYR A 200 10.63 -5.15 11.74
C TYR A 200 11.25 -6.00 10.63
N TYR A 201 11.83 -5.37 9.60
CA TYR A 201 12.43 -6.14 8.50
C TYR A 201 13.65 -6.94 8.94
N PRO A 202 14.60 -6.44 9.75
CA PRO A 202 15.70 -7.25 10.26
C PRO A 202 15.22 -8.52 11.00
N LYS A 203 14.16 -8.41 11.81
CA LYS A 203 13.59 -9.55 12.54
C LYS A 203 12.91 -10.55 11.59
N LEU A 204 12.08 -10.06 10.67
CA LEU A 204 11.44 -10.87 9.63
C LEU A 204 12.49 -11.55 8.75
N ALA A 205 13.51 -10.83 8.33
CA ALA A 205 14.60 -11.36 7.53
C ALA A 205 15.32 -12.50 8.24
N GLY A 206 15.63 -12.36 9.54
CA GLY A 206 16.21 -13.44 10.34
C GLY A 206 15.37 -14.72 10.28
N ILE A 207 14.06 -14.61 10.51
CA ILE A 207 13.11 -15.74 10.45
C ILE A 207 13.13 -16.40 9.06
N LEU A 208 13.04 -15.59 7.99
CA LEU A 208 12.95 -16.15 6.63
C LEU A 208 14.27 -16.68 6.11
N PHE A 209 15.40 -16.10 6.50
CA PHE A 209 16.73 -16.58 6.11
C PHE A 209 17.05 -17.94 6.76
N GLU A 210 16.74 -18.10 8.04
CA GLU A 210 16.86 -19.39 8.72
C GLU A 210 15.95 -20.44 8.09
N LEU A 211 14.68 -20.07 7.79
CA LEU A 211 13.74 -20.94 7.08
C LEU A 211 14.30 -21.37 5.73
N ALA A 212 14.86 -20.44 4.95
CA ALA A 212 15.45 -20.72 3.64
C ALA A 212 16.54 -21.79 3.72
N VAL A 213 17.43 -21.65 4.71
CA VAL A 213 18.51 -22.62 4.94
C VAL A 213 17.93 -24.00 5.32
N ARG A 214 16.93 -24.06 6.20
CA ARG A 214 16.29 -25.33 6.59
C ARG A 214 15.56 -25.99 5.41
N LEU A 215 14.78 -25.23 4.64
CA LEU A 215 14.06 -25.74 3.47
C LEU A 215 15.02 -26.23 2.38
N HIS A 216 16.09 -25.48 2.09
CA HIS A 216 17.12 -25.92 1.15
C HIS A 216 17.75 -27.25 1.57
N LYS A 217 18.16 -27.38 2.84
CA LYS A 217 18.75 -28.61 3.39
C LYS A 217 17.77 -29.79 3.36
N ARG A 218 16.50 -29.54 3.63
CA ARG A 218 15.46 -30.59 3.72
C ARG A 218 14.99 -31.09 2.36
N THR A 219 14.89 -30.21 1.37
CA THR A 219 14.24 -30.49 0.09
C THR A 219 15.16 -30.47 -1.11
N GLY A 220 16.31 -29.82 -1.01
CA GLY A 220 17.18 -29.50 -2.14
C GLY A 220 16.68 -28.35 -3.02
N ALA A 221 15.58 -27.69 -2.64
CA ALA A 221 15.01 -26.58 -3.39
C ALA A 221 16.02 -25.41 -3.54
N ARG A 222 16.18 -24.92 -4.77
CA ARG A 222 17.01 -23.73 -5.06
C ARG A 222 16.21 -22.47 -4.72
N ILE A 223 16.54 -21.82 -3.61
CA ILE A 223 15.92 -20.56 -3.25
C ILE A 223 16.54 -19.43 -4.08
N LYS A 224 15.74 -18.78 -4.91
CA LYS A 224 16.15 -17.69 -5.80
C LYS A 224 15.99 -16.32 -5.15
N PHE A 225 14.92 -16.13 -4.39
CA PHE A 225 14.66 -14.88 -3.70
C PHE A 225 13.89 -15.09 -2.39
N ILE A 226 14.03 -14.11 -1.50
CA ILE A 226 13.23 -13.98 -0.29
C ILE A 226 12.54 -12.63 -0.30
N ASN A 227 11.22 -12.65 -0.22
CA ASN A 227 10.35 -11.50 -0.26
C ASN A 227 9.88 -11.14 1.16
N LEU A 228 10.35 -10.02 1.67
CA LEU A 228 10.00 -9.48 2.98
C LEU A 228 8.61 -8.80 2.97
N SER A 229 7.93 -8.79 1.82
CA SER A 229 6.64 -8.17 1.62
C SER A 229 6.60 -6.68 2.01
N GLY A 230 5.47 -6.22 2.55
CA GLY A 230 5.32 -4.86 3.08
C GLY A 230 5.49 -4.80 4.60
N GLY A 231 4.73 -3.89 5.24
CA GLY A 231 4.66 -3.81 6.70
C GLY A 231 5.40 -2.62 7.30
N VAL A 232 6.45 -2.12 6.67
CA VAL A 232 7.12 -0.89 7.11
C VAL A 232 6.12 0.27 7.10
N GLY A 233 5.95 0.88 8.26
CA GLY A 233 4.99 1.94 8.51
C GLY A 233 5.57 3.33 8.31
N ILE A 234 4.70 4.30 8.56
CA ILE A 234 5.04 5.72 8.59
C ILE A 234 4.58 6.36 9.90
N ALA A 235 5.22 7.45 10.28
CA ALA A 235 4.78 8.27 11.39
C ALA A 235 3.55 9.08 10.96
N TYR A 236 2.36 8.64 11.34
CA TYR A 236 1.12 9.39 11.11
C TYR A 236 1.00 10.59 12.06
N ARG A 237 1.40 10.43 13.32
CA ARG A 237 1.35 11.48 14.33
C ARG A 237 2.62 12.31 14.33
N PRO A 238 2.56 13.62 14.61
CA PRO A 238 3.74 14.47 14.66
C PRO A 238 4.76 14.08 15.74
N ASP A 239 4.31 13.39 16.80
CA ASP A 239 5.15 12.91 17.92
C ASP A 239 5.82 11.56 17.66
N GLN A 240 5.46 10.86 16.58
CA GLN A 240 6.08 9.60 16.21
C GLN A 240 7.42 9.82 15.50
N ARG A 241 8.37 8.92 15.75
CA ARG A 241 9.62 8.84 14.97
C ARG A 241 9.32 8.14 13.65
N SER A 242 9.80 8.70 12.55
CA SER A 242 9.77 8.03 11.24
C SER A 242 10.77 6.88 11.18
N ASN A 243 10.43 5.82 10.46
CA ASN A 243 11.36 4.74 10.17
C ASN A 243 12.54 5.24 9.32
N ASP A 244 13.73 4.74 9.61
CA ASP A 244 14.94 4.97 8.83
C ASP A 244 15.18 3.79 7.89
N ILE A 245 14.85 3.96 6.61
CA ILE A 245 14.99 2.89 5.62
C ILE A 245 16.45 2.47 5.40
N ALA A 246 17.42 3.36 5.61
CA ALA A 246 18.82 3.01 5.52
C ALA A 246 19.26 2.11 6.69
N ALA A 247 18.82 2.43 7.91
CA ALA A 247 19.06 1.58 9.09
C ALA A 247 18.36 0.23 8.93
N ILE A 248 17.15 0.20 8.40
CA ILE A 248 16.41 -1.04 8.07
C ILE A 248 17.21 -1.88 7.06
N GLY A 249 17.65 -1.29 5.96
CA GLY A 249 18.43 -1.98 4.93
C GLY A 249 19.73 -2.56 5.46
N GLU A 250 20.45 -1.83 6.32
CA GLU A 250 21.68 -2.30 6.98
C GLU A 250 21.40 -3.43 8.00
N GLY A 251 20.26 -3.34 8.72
CA GLY A 251 19.83 -4.42 9.62
C GLY A 251 19.53 -5.73 8.87
N VAL A 252 18.87 -5.65 7.72
CA VAL A 252 18.61 -6.81 6.84
C VAL A 252 19.93 -7.36 6.28
N ARG A 253 20.86 -6.47 5.86
CA ARG A 253 22.18 -6.86 5.37
C ARG A 253 22.96 -7.69 6.40
N LYS A 254 22.99 -7.22 7.64
CA LYS A 254 23.67 -7.96 8.73
C LYS A 254 23.12 -9.37 8.89
N LYS A 255 21.79 -9.53 8.85
CA LYS A 255 21.15 -10.85 8.91
C LYS A 255 21.48 -11.72 7.69
N PHE A 256 21.56 -11.12 6.52
CA PHE A 256 21.96 -11.80 5.28
C PHE A 256 23.39 -12.33 5.37
N GLU A 257 24.34 -11.50 5.80
CA GLU A 257 25.74 -11.86 5.98
C GLU A 257 25.95 -12.89 7.11
N GLU A 258 25.12 -12.84 8.16
CA GLU A 258 25.17 -13.76 9.30
C GLU A 258 24.63 -15.15 8.95
N ILE A 259 23.57 -15.24 8.14
CA ILE A 259 22.78 -16.48 7.96
C ILE A 259 22.96 -17.09 6.55
N LEU A 260 22.73 -16.31 5.49
CA LEU A 260 22.70 -16.84 4.13
C LEU A 260 24.11 -17.02 3.53
N VAL A 261 25.00 -16.08 3.75
CA VAL A 261 26.38 -16.17 3.20
C VAL A 261 27.11 -17.42 3.69
N PRO A 262 27.15 -17.72 5.00
CA PRO A 262 27.78 -18.95 5.50
C PRO A 262 27.11 -20.25 5.02
N ALA A 263 25.82 -20.18 4.68
CA ALA A 263 25.07 -21.32 4.12
C ALA A 263 25.30 -21.52 2.61
N GLY A 264 26.14 -20.70 1.96
CA GLY A 264 26.38 -20.76 0.52
C GLY A 264 25.25 -20.17 -0.32
N MET A 265 24.35 -19.37 0.28
CA MET A 265 23.17 -18.77 -0.33
C MET A 265 23.33 -17.25 -0.54
N GLY A 266 24.56 -16.77 -0.72
CA GLY A 266 24.87 -15.35 -0.89
C GLY A 266 24.39 -14.73 -2.22
N ASP A 267 23.86 -15.53 -3.13
CA ASP A 267 23.25 -15.10 -4.41
C ASP A 267 21.72 -14.88 -4.34
N VAL A 268 21.10 -15.19 -3.20
CA VAL A 268 19.65 -15.02 -3.01
C VAL A 268 19.26 -13.53 -3.11
N ALA A 269 18.28 -13.23 -3.95
CA ALA A 269 17.75 -11.88 -4.08
C ALA A 269 16.80 -11.53 -2.92
N ILE A 270 16.77 -10.26 -2.53
CA ILE A 270 15.84 -9.73 -1.54
C ILE A 270 14.79 -8.90 -2.24
N PHE A 271 13.51 -9.20 -1.99
CA PHE A 271 12.37 -8.45 -2.50
C PHE A 271 11.59 -7.81 -1.36
N THR A 272 10.92 -6.71 -1.68
CA THR A 272 10.01 -6.00 -0.79
C THR A 272 8.74 -5.60 -1.54
N GLU A 273 7.60 -5.46 -0.82
CA GLU A 273 6.29 -5.11 -1.38
C GLU A 273 5.68 -3.94 -0.61
N MET A 274 6.43 -2.86 -0.48
CA MET A 274 5.99 -1.71 0.29
C MET A 274 4.96 -0.88 -0.48
N GLY A 275 3.79 -0.67 0.11
CA GLY A 275 2.78 0.25 -0.41
C GLY A 275 2.74 1.54 0.39
N ARG A 276 2.44 1.42 1.69
CA ARG A 276 2.28 2.56 2.59
C ARG A 276 3.53 3.42 2.71
N PHE A 277 4.67 2.80 2.98
CA PHE A 277 5.95 3.50 3.10
C PHE A 277 6.34 4.23 1.82
N MET A 278 6.00 3.64 0.67
CA MET A 278 6.31 4.22 -0.64
C MET A 278 5.55 5.51 -0.92
N LEU A 279 4.26 5.58 -0.56
CA LEU A 279 3.39 6.65 -1.08
C LEU A 279 2.63 7.45 -0.03
N ALA A 280 2.30 6.89 1.15
CA ALA A 280 1.40 7.58 2.07
C ALA A 280 1.85 9.01 2.41
N PRO A 281 3.13 9.29 2.73
CA PRO A 281 3.56 10.66 3.06
C PRO A 281 3.57 11.64 1.87
N TYR A 282 3.48 11.11 0.66
CA TYR A 282 3.56 11.88 -0.58
C TYR A 282 2.21 12.06 -1.25
N GLY A 283 1.13 11.86 -0.51
CA GLY A 283 -0.22 12.17 -0.94
C GLY A 283 -1.06 12.71 0.19
N ALA A 284 -2.03 13.54 -0.17
CA ALA A 284 -2.96 14.18 0.74
C ALA A 284 -4.38 14.17 0.17
N LEU A 285 -5.39 14.21 1.03
CA LEU A 285 -6.74 14.57 0.65
C LEU A 285 -6.91 16.08 0.86
N ILE A 286 -7.23 16.79 -0.20
CA ILE A 286 -7.51 18.22 -0.18
C ILE A 286 -9.02 18.41 -0.15
N THR A 287 -9.51 19.17 0.83
CA THR A 287 -10.93 19.38 1.06
C THR A 287 -11.21 20.79 1.56
N THR A 288 -12.41 21.29 1.32
CA THR A 288 -12.83 22.64 1.71
C THR A 288 -13.83 22.59 2.86
N ALA A 289 -13.65 23.45 3.85
CA ALA A 289 -14.62 23.67 4.92
C ALA A 289 -15.89 24.32 4.34
N ILE A 290 -17.04 23.67 4.46
CA ILE A 290 -18.29 24.13 3.85
C ILE A 290 -19.35 24.55 4.88
N HIS A 291 -19.25 24.01 6.08
CA HIS A 291 -20.18 24.29 7.18
C HIS A 291 -19.47 24.32 8.52
N GLU A 292 -20.00 25.12 9.43
CA GLU A 292 -19.72 25.12 10.85
C GLU A 292 -20.99 24.71 11.60
N LYS A 293 -20.82 23.97 12.68
CA LYS A 293 -21.93 23.55 13.54
C LYS A 293 -21.53 23.68 15.00
N HIS A 294 -22.29 24.45 15.77
CA HIS A 294 -22.06 24.75 17.16
C HIS A 294 -23.21 24.14 17.98
N ILE A 295 -22.93 23.04 18.67
CA ILE A 295 -23.91 22.38 19.56
C ILE A 295 -23.21 22.01 20.88
N TYR A 296 -23.14 20.73 21.23
CA TYR A 296 -22.37 20.27 22.39
C TYR A 296 -20.86 20.22 22.12
N LYS A 297 -20.48 20.26 20.87
CA LYS A 297 -19.11 20.32 20.33
C LYS A 297 -19.07 21.29 19.16
N GLU A 298 -17.86 21.69 18.79
CA GLU A 298 -17.61 22.48 17.61
C GLU A 298 -17.26 21.54 16.43
N TYR A 299 -18.01 21.64 15.36
CA TYR A 299 -17.84 20.81 14.16
C TYR A 299 -17.48 21.65 12.95
N ILE A 300 -16.49 21.18 12.21
CA ILE A 300 -16.20 21.68 10.86
C ILE A 300 -16.63 20.63 9.85
N GLY A 301 -17.67 20.93 9.09
CA GLY A 301 -18.14 20.12 7.98
C GLY A 301 -17.34 20.42 6.72
N VAL A 302 -16.78 19.38 6.10
CA VAL A 302 -16.00 19.49 4.87
C VAL A 302 -16.73 18.83 3.70
N ASP A 303 -16.35 19.16 2.46
CA ASP A 303 -16.93 18.57 1.25
C ASP A 303 -16.43 17.13 0.99
N ALA A 304 -15.34 16.70 1.61
CA ALA A 304 -14.94 15.30 1.66
C ALA A 304 -15.76 14.50 2.68
N CYS A 305 -15.70 13.18 2.56
CA CYS A 305 -16.30 12.25 3.51
C CYS A 305 -15.49 10.95 3.58
N ALA A 306 -15.88 10.01 4.45
CA ALA A 306 -15.19 8.73 4.60
C ALA A 306 -15.13 7.91 3.29
N ALA A 307 -16.01 8.17 2.32
CA ALA A 307 -15.91 7.59 0.98
C ALA A 307 -14.61 8.00 0.24
N ASN A 308 -14.02 9.15 0.59
CA ASN A 308 -12.75 9.62 0.06
C ASN A 308 -11.55 9.11 0.87
N LEU A 309 -11.69 9.01 2.20
CA LEU A 309 -10.64 8.51 3.11
C LEU A 309 -11.29 7.77 4.29
N MET A 310 -11.52 6.47 4.12
CA MET A 310 -12.28 5.68 5.10
C MET A 310 -11.51 5.36 6.39
N ARG A 311 -10.19 5.43 6.37
CA ARG A 311 -9.35 4.93 7.46
C ARG A 311 -9.62 5.56 8.83
N PRO A 312 -9.86 6.88 8.97
CA PRO A 312 -10.28 7.45 10.26
C PRO A 312 -11.59 6.85 10.77
N ALA A 313 -12.60 6.72 9.90
CA ALA A 313 -13.93 6.20 10.25
C ALA A 313 -13.91 4.71 10.64
N MET A 314 -13.17 3.87 9.87
CA MET A 314 -13.16 2.41 10.04
C MET A 314 -12.19 1.92 11.09
N TYR A 315 -11.04 2.57 11.21
CA TYR A 315 -9.93 2.08 12.04
C TYR A 315 -9.52 3.05 13.14
N GLY A 316 -10.20 4.20 13.27
CA GLY A 316 -9.76 5.28 14.16
C GLY A 316 -8.35 5.81 13.83
N SER A 317 -7.92 5.65 12.57
CA SER A 317 -6.59 6.04 12.14
C SER A 317 -6.41 7.55 12.19
N TYR A 318 -5.30 7.97 12.80
CA TYR A 318 -4.94 9.38 12.82
C TYR A 318 -4.42 9.82 11.44
N HIS A 319 -4.94 10.94 10.95
CA HIS A 319 -4.34 11.72 9.88
C HIS A 319 -4.14 13.15 10.39
N HIS A 320 -2.94 13.71 10.15
CA HIS A 320 -2.68 15.10 10.50
C HIS A 320 -3.46 16.03 9.57
N ILE A 321 -3.97 17.14 10.09
CA ILE A 321 -4.70 18.14 9.32
C ILE A 321 -3.97 19.47 9.46
N THR A 322 -3.68 20.08 8.33
CA THR A 322 -3.18 21.46 8.26
C THR A 322 -4.21 22.32 7.56
N VAL A 323 -4.54 23.46 8.13
CA VAL A 323 -5.36 24.49 7.48
C VAL A 323 -4.39 25.35 6.64
N LEU A 324 -4.52 25.25 5.32
CA LEU A 324 -3.59 25.92 4.41
C LEU A 324 -3.70 27.45 4.54
N GLY A 325 -2.55 28.11 4.71
CA GLY A 325 -2.45 29.54 4.96
C GLY A 325 -2.58 29.95 6.43
N LYS A 326 -2.80 28.98 7.32
CA LYS A 326 -2.87 29.17 8.78
C LYS A 326 -1.85 28.27 9.53
N GLU A 327 -0.77 27.87 8.84
CA GLU A 327 0.22 26.90 9.35
C GLU A 327 0.91 27.35 10.64
N ASP A 328 1.08 28.66 10.81
CA ASP A 328 1.74 29.28 11.97
C ASP A 328 0.73 29.87 12.96
N ALA A 329 -0.57 29.76 12.72
CA ALA A 329 -1.61 30.23 13.64
C ALA A 329 -1.73 29.35 14.88
N PRO A 330 -2.19 29.91 16.02
CA PRO A 330 -2.40 29.13 17.23
C PRO A 330 -3.41 28.01 17.01
N CYS A 331 -3.09 26.78 17.47
CA CYS A 331 -4.04 25.65 17.47
C CYS A 331 -4.80 25.66 18.82
N ASP A 332 -5.70 26.61 18.98
CA ASP A 332 -6.45 26.87 20.25
C ASP A 332 -7.94 26.56 20.15
N HIS A 333 -8.43 26.14 18.99
CA HIS A 333 -9.80 25.69 18.77
C HIS A 333 -9.88 24.16 18.74
N LYS A 334 -10.87 23.62 19.44
CA LYS A 334 -11.10 22.17 19.51
C LYS A 334 -12.27 21.77 18.60
N TYR A 335 -11.96 21.08 17.50
CA TYR A 335 -12.94 20.67 16.50
C TYR A 335 -13.07 19.15 16.34
N ASP A 336 -14.28 18.71 15.99
CA ASP A 336 -14.48 17.49 15.20
C ASP A 336 -14.56 17.91 13.71
N VAL A 337 -13.69 17.38 12.86
CA VAL A 337 -13.73 17.58 11.41
C VAL A 337 -14.50 16.42 10.78
N VAL A 338 -15.62 16.73 10.11
CA VAL A 338 -16.63 15.73 9.72
C VAL A 338 -17.01 15.82 8.25
N GLY A 339 -17.36 14.68 7.66
CA GLY A 339 -17.95 14.58 6.32
C GLY A 339 -19.47 14.62 6.33
N GLY A 340 -20.06 14.37 5.15
CA GLY A 340 -21.50 14.47 4.92
C GLY A 340 -22.21 13.12 4.72
N LEU A 341 -21.68 12.00 5.24
CA LEU A 341 -22.39 10.72 5.20
C LEU A 341 -23.43 10.61 6.33
N CYS A 342 -24.48 9.83 6.09
CA CYS A 342 -25.42 9.39 7.14
C CYS A 342 -24.78 8.28 7.99
N GLU A 343 -23.53 8.49 8.40
CA GLU A 343 -22.70 7.60 9.23
C GLU A 343 -22.03 8.43 10.33
N ASN A 344 -22.33 8.13 11.59
CA ASN A 344 -21.83 8.92 12.72
C ASN A 344 -20.30 8.92 12.81
N ASN A 345 -19.63 7.88 12.29
CA ASN A 345 -18.16 7.78 12.28
C ASN A 345 -17.50 8.48 11.08
N ASP A 346 -18.27 9.20 10.25
CA ASP A 346 -17.72 10.00 9.15
C ASP A 346 -16.98 11.23 9.69
N LYS A 347 -15.87 10.98 10.35
CA LYS A 347 -15.02 11.96 11.03
C LYS A 347 -13.57 11.76 10.67
N PHE A 348 -12.93 12.82 10.18
CA PHE A 348 -11.49 12.86 9.91
C PHE A 348 -10.67 13.16 11.17
N ALA A 349 -11.27 13.87 12.12
CA ALA A 349 -10.67 14.19 13.41
C ALA A 349 -11.76 14.34 14.48
N ILE A 350 -11.40 13.98 15.72
CA ILE A 350 -12.24 14.11 16.91
C ILE A 350 -11.43 14.86 17.97
N ASP A 351 -12.04 15.87 18.61
CA ASP A 351 -11.44 16.70 19.65
C ASP A 351 -10.03 17.22 19.27
N ARG A 352 -9.87 17.60 18.00
CA ARG A 352 -8.59 18.02 17.44
C ARG A 352 -8.36 19.52 17.71
N MET A 353 -7.21 19.83 18.33
CA MET A 353 -6.75 21.23 18.41
C MET A 353 -6.23 21.67 17.04
N LEU A 354 -6.84 22.69 16.46
CA LEU A 354 -6.54 23.28 15.16
C LEU A 354 -6.59 24.81 15.26
N PRO A 355 -6.03 25.52 14.27
CA PRO A 355 -6.32 26.95 14.12
C PRO A 355 -7.82 27.17 13.89
N GLU A 356 -8.29 28.40 14.13
CA GLU A 356 -9.65 28.80 13.75
C GLU A 356 -9.88 28.52 12.26
N ILE A 357 -10.99 27.83 11.95
CA ILE A 357 -11.36 27.40 10.59
C ILE A 357 -12.60 28.14 10.16
N ASP A 358 -12.49 28.89 9.07
CA ASP A 358 -13.62 29.59 8.44
C ASP A 358 -14.17 28.79 7.25
N LYS A 359 -15.44 29.02 6.92
CA LYS A 359 -16.03 28.51 5.70
C LYS A 359 -15.22 28.97 4.47
N GLY A 360 -14.82 28.03 3.63
CA GLY A 360 -13.95 28.28 2.46
C GLY A 360 -12.47 28.04 2.70
N ASP A 361 -12.07 27.74 3.93
CA ASP A 361 -10.70 27.31 4.19
C ASP A 361 -10.43 25.95 3.56
N ILE A 362 -9.21 25.77 3.03
CA ILE A 362 -8.75 24.51 2.46
C ILE A 362 -7.95 23.75 3.50
N LEU A 363 -8.39 22.53 3.76
CA LEU A 363 -7.71 21.59 4.65
C LEU A 363 -6.87 20.60 3.84
N PHE A 364 -5.64 20.41 4.28
CA PHE A 364 -4.71 19.40 3.80
C PHE A 364 -4.67 18.24 4.80
N ILE A 365 -5.30 17.12 4.45
CA ILE A 365 -5.30 15.91 5.27
C ILE A 365 -4.12 15.05 4.82
N HIS A 366 -3.10 14.97 5.66
CA HIS A 366 -1.80 14.35 5.36
C HIS A 366 -1.87 12.83 5.23
N ASP A 367 -0.81 12.25 4.65
CA ASP A 367 -0.52 10.81 4.62
C ASP A 367 -1.63 9.97 3.94
N ALA A 368 -2.34 10.54 2.99
CA ALA A 368 -3.42 9.90 2.24
C ALA A 368 -2.97 9.30 0.89
N GLY A 369 -1.65 9.28 0.61
CA GLY A 369 -1.10 8.80 -0.66
C GLY A 369 -1.18 7.28 -0.87
N ALA A 370 -1.41 6.51 0.20
CA ALA A 370 -1.61 5.07 0.13
C ALA A 370 -2.81 4.67 0.99
N HIS A 371 -3.61 3.71 0.52
CA HIS A 371 -4.83 3.25 1.19
C HIS A 371 -5.81 4.39 1.51
N GLY A 372 -5.75 5.48 0.72
CA GLY A 372 -6.70 6.57 0.71
C GLY A 372 -7.75 6.32 -0.36
N PHE A 373 -7.51 6.85 -1.57
CA PHE A 373 -8.43 6.67 -2.70
C PHE A 373 -8.77 5.19 -2.96
N SER A 374 -7.80 4.29 -2.90
CA SER A 374 -7.98 2.87 -3.22
C SER A 374 -9.00 2.15 -2.35
N MET A 375 -9.16 2.56 -1.10
CA MET A 375 -10.14 1.99 -0.16
C MET A 375 -11.49 2.73 -0.17
N GLY A 376 -11.69 3.66 -1.10
CA GLY A 376 -12.94 4.42 -1.20
C GLY A 376 -14.13 3.56 -1.65
N TYR A 377 -15.33 4.06 -1.39
CA TYR A 377 -16.64 3.42 -1.66
C TYR A 377 -17.70 4.47 -2.02
N ASN A 378 -18.92 4.05 -2.32
CA ASN A 378 -20.00 4.94 -2.75
C ASN A 378 -21.20 4.95 -1.78
N TYR A 379 -20.97 4.86 -0.47
CA TYR A 379 -22.05 4.94 0.52
C TYR A 379 -22.80 6.28 0.41
N ASN A 380 -24.12 6.28 0.64
CA ASN A 380 -25.04 7.39 0.39
C ASN A 380 -25.03 7.91 -1.07
N GLY A 381 -24.58 7.12 -2.03
CA GLY A 381 -24.45 7.57 -3.41
C GLY A 381 -23.37 8.66 -3.61
N LYS A 382 -22.47 8.85 -2.65
CA LYS A 382 -21.36 9.78 -2.81
C LYS A 382 -20.41 9.29 -3.89
N LEU A 383 -20.08 10.19 -4.80
CA LEU A 383 -19.17 9.93 -5.91
C LEU A 383 -17.71 10.04 -5.46
N ARG A 384 -16.85 9.25 -6.07
CA ARG A 384 -15.43 9.26 -5.75
C ARG A 384 -14.75 10.48 -6.34
N SER A 385 -13.80 11.03 -5.62
CA SER A 385 -13.07 12.25 -5.96
C SER A 385 -12.08 12.07 -7.11
N ALA A 386 -11.57 13.17 -7.65
CA ALA A 386 -10.44 13.15 -8.59
C ALA A 386 -9.12 12.79 -7.90
N GLU A 387 -8.13 12.38 -8.71
CA GLU A 387 -6.72 12.25 -8.33
C GLU A 387 -5.88 13.18 -9.18
N VAL A 388 -4.98 13.92 -8.55
CA VAL A 388 -4.13 14.97 -9.15
C VAL A 388 -2.67 14.68 -8.82
N LEU A 389 -1.80 14.85 -9.78
CA LEU A 389 -0.34 14.74 -9.64
C LEU A 389 0.28 16.14 -9.67
N LEU A 390 0.96 16.52 -8.61
CA LEU A 390 1.83 17.69 -8.56
C LEU A 390 3.20 17.31 -9.10
N LYS A 391 3.61 17.94 -10.20
CA LYS A 391 4.88 17.68 -10.87
C LYS A 391 6.04 18.45 -10.23
N PRO A 392 7.29 18.01 -10.46
CA PRO A 392 8.48 18.67 -9.89
C PRO A 392 8.65 20.15 -10.30
N ASP A 393 8.10 20.56 -11.44
CA ASP A 393 8.13 21.94 -11.93
C ASP A 393 7.03 22.84 -11.34
N GLY A 394 6.21 22.27 -10.43
CA GLY A 394 5.09 22.96 -9.79
C GLY A 394 3.80 22.95 -10.61
N SER A 395 3.81 22.44 -11.84
CA SER A 395 2.59 22.21 -12.61
C SER A 395 1.81 21.01 -12.03
N PHE A 396 0.54 20.87 -12.38
CA PHE A 396 -0.28 19.75 -11.96
C PHE A 396 -0.98 19.06 -13.13
N GLN A 397 -1.31 17.81 -12.93
CA GLN A 397 -2.01 17.00 -13.92
C GLN A 397 -3.12 16.18 -13.24
N LYS A 398 -4.33 16.24 -13.79
CA LYS A 398 -5.39 15.34 -13.42
C LYS A 398 -5.06 13.94 -13.94
N ILE A 399 -4.83 13.00 -13.04
CA ILE A 399 -4.47 11.61 -13.35
C ILE A 399 -5.63 10.63 -13.17
N ARG A 400 -6.74 11.09 -12.59
CA ARG A 400 -8.05 10.46 -12.58
C ARG A 400 -9.10 11.56 -12.45
N ARG A 401 -10.14 11.56 -13.28
CA ARG A 401 -11.29 12.44 -13.07
C ARG A 401 -12.14 11.98 -11.88
N ALA A 402 -12.90 12.87 -11.30
CA ALA A 402 -13.93 12.48 -10.37
C ALA A 402 -15.03 11.64 -11.08
N GLU A 403 -15.71 10.81 -10.32
CA GLU A 403 -16.90 10.12 -10.79
C GLU A 403 -18.03 11.11 -11.08
N THR A 404 -18.87 10.72 -12.01
CA THR A 404 -20.13 11.38 -12.35
C THR A 404 -21.29 10.44 -12.00
N PRO A 405 -22.54 10.92 -11.94
CA PRO A 405 -23.71 10.05 -11.79
C PRO A 405 -23.75 8.92 -12.83
N ALA A 406 -23.27 9.17 -14.06
CA ALA A 406 -23.19 8.15 -15.10
C ALA A 406 -22.28 6.98 -14.72
N ASP A 407 -21.14 7.24 -14.03
CA ASP A 407 -20.26 6.18 -13.55
C ASP A 407 -20.92 5.35 -12.44
N TYR A 408 -21.61 6.01 -11.52
CA TYR A 408 -22.37 5.35 -10.44
C TYR A 408 -23.49 4.45 -11.00
N PHE A 409 -24.16 4.92 -12.05
CA PHE A 409 -25.26 4.20 -12.68
C PHE A 409 -24.85 3.24 -13.81
N ALA A 410 -23.56 3.14 -14.13
CA ALA A 410 -23.06 2.40 -15.28
C ALA A 410 -23.49 0.91 -15.32
N THR A 411 -23.73 0.31 -14.14
CA THR A 411 -24.13 -1.10 -14.00
C THR A 411 -25.64 -1.31 -13.82
N PHE A 412 -26.44 -0.24 -13.76
CA PHE A 412 -27.89 -0.33 -13.61
C PHE A 412 -28.60 -0.33 -14.96
N ASP A 413 -29.61 -1.18 -15.10
CA ASP A 413 -30.58 -1.09 -16.19
C ASP A 413 -31.78 -0.30 -15.75
N PHE A 414 -31.92 0.93 -16.24
CA PHE A 414 -33.07 1.79 -15.98
C PHE A 414 -34.21 1.63 -17.00
N THR A 415 -34.02 0.84 -18.07
CA THR A 415 -34.99 0.66 -19.15
C THR A 415 -36.40 0.30 -18.64
N PRO A 416 -36.53 -0.59 -17.63
CA PRO A 416 -37.87 -0.95 -17.12
C PRO A 416 -38.58 0.16 -16.39
N PHE A 417 -37.87 1.20 -15.91
CA PHE A 417 -38.43 2.25 -15.03
C PHE A 417 -38.76 3.55 -15.76
N PHE A 418 -38.12 3.82 -16.88
CA PHE A 418 -38.40 4.97 -17.71
C PHE A 418 -39.34 4.57 -18.84
N LYS A 419 -40.69 4.58 -18.55
CA LYS A 419 -41.70 4.54 -19.63
C LYS A 419 -41.52 5.80 -20.45
N LYS A 420 -41.33 5.63 -21.76
CA LYS A 420 -41.36 6.72 -22.73
C LYS A 420 -42.72 7.36 -22.75
#